data_c3300464f44dc5d6d0609b2be00c6ddf
#
_entry.id   c3300464f44dc5d6d0609b2be00c6ddf
#
_cell.length_a   1.000
_cell.length_b   1.000
_cell.length_c   1.000
_cell.angle_alpha   90.00
_cell.angle_beta   90.00
_cell.angle_gamma   90.00
#
_symmetry.space_group_name_H-M   'P 1'
#
loop_
_entity.id
_entity.type
_entity.pdbx_description
1 polymer ?
#
loop_
_entity_poly.entity_id
_entity_poly.type
_entity_poly.pdbx_seq_one_letter_code
_entity_poly.pdbx_strand_id
1 'polypeptide(L)'
;LALNGLIATGVPADWATHLIGQEVTGLYGLDHAQTLAIVQPAVWLYKKEQKKAKLLQYAERVWGLHEGDDDSRVMVAIENTRQFFEKMGVPTRLSAYGLDASVIDPVVAKLEAHGHVNLGERGDITAADVKAILTLAL
;
A
#
# COMPACT_ATOMS: atom_id res chain seq x y z
N LEU A 1 19.56 -1.70 -7.58
CA LEU A 1 19.45 -0.24 -7.77
C LEU A 1 18.33 0.36 -6.92
N ALA A 2 17.15 -0.24 -6.89
CA ALA A 2 16.03 0.25 -6.09
C ALA A 2 16.35 0.25 -4.58
N LEU A 3 16.86 -0.87 -4.05
CA LEU A 3 17.22 -1.00 -2.63
C LEU A 3 18.39 -0.07 -2.21
N ASN A 4 19.27 0.26 -3.14
CA ASN A 4 20.38 1.16 -2.86
C ASN A 4 19.98 2.65 -2.86
N GLY A 5 18.70 2.96 -2.98
CA GLY A 5 18.18 4.32 -2.96
C GLY A 5 18.48 5.14 -4.22
N LEU A 6 19.09 4.55 -5.24
CA LEU A 6 19.49 5.28 -6.45
C LEU A 6 18.26 5.82 -7.20
N ILE A 7 17.16 5.06 -7.24
CA ILE A 7 15.90 5.49 -7.88
C ILE A 7 15.27 6.69 -7.17
N ALA A 8 15.47 6.79 -5.86
CA ALA A 8 14.93 7.88 -5.04
C ALA A 8 15.90 9.06 -4.90
N THR A 9 17.04 9.06 -5.62
CA THR A 9 18.00 10.16 -5.55
C THR A 9 17.36 11.47 -5.99
N GLY A 10 17.32 12.44 -5.07
CA GLY A 10 16.74 13.75 -5.32
C GLY A 10 15.20 13.86 -5.23
N VAL A 11 14.51 12.78 -4.88
CA VAL A 11 13.06 12.77 -4.65
C VAL A 11 12.70 12.03 -3.37
N PRO A 12 11.68 12.47 -2.61
CA PRO A 12 11.21 11.73 -1.45
C PRO A 12 10.67 10.34 -1.86
N ALA A 13 11.09 9.29 -1.18
CA ALA A 13 10.60 7.94 -1.39
C ALA A 13 9.45 7.62 -0.42
N ASP A 14 8.43 6.90 -0.89
CA ASP A 14 7.38 6.36 -0.06
C ASP A 14 7.69 4.91 0.34
N TRP A 15 7.95 4.70 1.61
CA TRP A 15 8.21 3.39 2.20
C TRP A 15 7.02 2.84 3.01
N ALA A 16 5.87 3.54 3.05
CA ALA A 16 4.74 3.16 3.90
C ALA A 16 4.25 1.73 3.62
N THR A 17 4.01 1.38 2.35
CA THR A 17 3.60 0.03 1.96
C THR A 17 4.60 -1.02 2.45
N HIS A 18 5.88 -0.75 2.27
CA HIS A 18 6.97 -1.67 2.61
C HIS A 18 7.07 -1.89 4.12
N LEU A 19 7.08 -0.80 4.91
CA LEU A 19 7.22 -0.86 6.37
C LEU A 19 6.01 -1.54 7.02
N ILE A 20 4.78 -1.20 6.60
CA ILE A 20 3.57 -1.87 7.07
C ILE A 20 3.60 -3.36 6.70
N GLY A 21 3.96 -3.68 5.46
CA GLY A 21 4.08 -5.06 4.99
C GLY A 21 5.11 -5.88 5.77
N GLN A 22 6.25 -5.30 6.13
CA GLN A 22 7.28 -5.95 6.94
C GLN A 22 6.77 -6.39 8.31
N GLU A 23 5.98 -5.54 8.99
CA GLU A 23 5.42 -5.91 10.29
C GLU A 23 4.38 -7.03 10.17
N VAL A 24 3.58 -7.04 9.09
CA VAL A 24 2.66 -8.15 8.82
C VAL A 24 3.44 -9.44 8.54
N THR A 25 4.52 -9.37 7.77
CA THR A 25 5.43 -10.52 7.55
C THR A 25 6.00 -11.03 8.86
N GLY A 26 6.54 -10.14 9.69
CA GLY A 26 7.20 -10.51 10.95
C GLY A 26 6.27 -11.11 11.99
N LEU A 27 5.01 -10.66 12.05
CA LEU A 27 4.02 -11.11 13.03
C LEU A 27 3.26 -12.37 12.58
N TYR A 28 2.97 -12.48 11.28
CA TYR A 28 2.03 -13.49 10.77
C TYR A 28 2.63 -14.45 9.72
N GLY A 29 3.91 -14.27 9.37
CA GLY A 29 4.63 -15.20 8.51
C GLY A 29 4.21 -15.18 7.04
N LEU A 30 3.49 -14.14 6.57
CA LEU A 30 3.20 -13.99 5.15
C LEU A 30 4.46 -13.64 4.38
N ASP A 31 4.57 -14.12 3.14
CA ASP A 31 5.66 -13.72 2.26
C ASP A 31 5.64 -12.21 1.97
N HIS A 32 6.82 -11.62 1.84
CA HIS A 32 6.96 -10.18 1.63
C HIS A 32 6.17 -9.69 0.40
N ALA A 33 6.19 -10.44 -0.70
CA ALA A 33 5.42 -10.09 -1.91
C ALA A 33 3.90 -10.11 -1.65
N GLN A 34 3.41 -11.05 -0.83
CA GLN A 34 2.00 -11.12 -0.44
C GLN A 34 1.59 -9.89 0.37
N THR A 35 2.40 -9.51 1.36
CA THR A 35 2.10 -8.32 2.18
C THR A 35 2.12 -7.03 1.36
N LEU A 36 3.01 -6.89 0.39
CA LEU A 36 3.01 -5.74 -0.52
C LEU A 36 1.74 -5.70 -1.39
N ALA A 37 1.32 -6.85 -1.94
CA ALA A 37 0.10 -6.94 -2.75
C ALA A 37 -1.17 -6.61 -1.96
N ILE A 38 -1.20 -6.89 -0.65
CA ILE A 38 -2.27 -6.54 0.27
C ILE A 38 -2.25 -5.04 0.60
N VAL A 39 -1.11 -4.52 1.04
CA VAL A 39 -1.00 -3.19 1.63
C VAL A 39 -0.98 -2.08 0.58
N GLN A 40 -0.31 -2.27 -0.57
CA GLN A 40 -0.14 -1.22 -1.58
C GLN A 40 -1.47 -0.66 -2.12
N PRO A 41 -2.45 -1.48 -2.55
CA PRO A 41 -3.73 -0.94 -3.01
C PRO A 41 -4.49 -0.19 -1.91
N ALA A 42 -4.38 -0.62 -0.66
CA ALA A 42 -5.00 0.05 0.49
C ALA A 42 -4.36 1.40 0.80
N VAL A 43 -3.02 1.50 0.75
CA VAL A 43 -2.28 2.77 0.87
C VAL A 43 -2.68 3.73 -0.24
N TRP A 44 -2.74 3.27 -1.49
CA TRP A 44 -3.13 4.11 -2.62
C TRP A 44 -4.57 4.61 -2.48
N LEU A 45 -5.49 3.74 -2.07
CA LEU A 45 -6.89 4.11 -1.85
C LEU A 45 -7.01 5.14 -0.72
N TYR A 46 -6.32 4.93 0.40
CA TYR A 46 -6.34 5.84 1.54
C TYR A 46 -5.76 7.23 1.19
N LYS A 47 -4.65 7.26 0.46
CA LYS A 47 -3.93 8.49 0.08
C LYS A 47 -4.24 8.96 -1.34
N LYS A 48 -5.36 8.52 -1.94
CA LYS A 48 -5.68 8.77 -3.36
C LYS A 48 -5.64 10.25 -3.73
N GLU A 49 -6.14 11.14 -2.88
CA GLU A 49 -6.15 12.58 -3.16
C GLU A 49 -4.72 13.14 -3.20
N GLN A 50 -3.89 12.76 -2.24
CA GLN A 50 -2.49 13.20 -2.19
C GLN A 50 -1.65 12.64 -3.35
N LYS A 51 -1.93 11.39 -3.74
CA LYS A 51 -1.21 10.68 -4.80
C LYS A 51 -1.86 10.82 -6.17
N LYS A 52 -2.95 11.59 -6.29
CA LYS A 52 -3.82 11.67 -7.48
C LYS A 52 -3.03 11.87 -8.78
N ALA A 53 -2.12 12.84 -8.81
CA ALA A 53 -1.33 13.14 -10.00
C ALA A 53 -0.48 11.93 -10.45
N LYS A 54 0.11 11.19 -9.52
CA LYS A 54 0.90 9.98 -9.84
C LYS A 54 0.02 8.79 -10.19
N LEU A 55 -1.11 8.65 -9.54
CA LEU A 55 -2.08 7.58 -9.86
C LEU A 55 -2.72 7.80 -11.23
N LEU A 56 -2.99 9.04 -11.65
CA LEU A 56 -3.43 9.35 -13.01
C LEU A 56 -2.37 9.04 -14.06
N GLN A 57 -1.11 9.40 -13.80
CA GLN A 57 0.00 9.04 -14.68
C GLN A 57 0.16 7.50 -14.78
N TYR A 58 -0.02 6.79 -13.68
CA TYR A 58 -0.01 5.33 -13.64
C TYR A 58 -1.21 4.73 -14.40
N ALA A 59 -2.41 5.26 -14.19
CA ALA A 59 -3.62 4.86 -14.90
C ALA A 59 -3.44 4.95 -16.43
N GLU A 60 -2.90 6.07 -16.88
CA GLU A 60 -2.65 6.30 -18.32
C GLU A 60 -1.54 5.41 -18.86
N ARG A 61 -0.38 5.41 -18.23
CA ARG A 61 0.83 4.78 -18.79
C ARG A 61 0.88 3.27 -18.65
N VAL A 62 0.28 2.73 -17.60
CA VAL A 62 0.31 1.29 -17.32
C VAL A 62 -0.98 0.62 -17.77
N TRP A 63 -2.13 1.26 -17.55
CA TRP A 63 -3.43 0.67 -17.82
C TRP A 63 -4.12 1.23 -19.07
N GLY A 64 -3.56 2.25 -19.72
CA GLY A 64 -4.14 2.86 -20.92
C GLY A 64 -5.48 3.55 -20.67
N LEU A 65 -5.73 4.01 -19.45
CA LEU A 65 -6.98 4.66 -19.05
C LEU A 65 -6.93 6.15 -19.41
N HIS A 66 -7.55 6.51 -20.54
CA HIS A 66 -7.57 7.89 -21.05
C HIS A 66 -8.93 8.57 -20.88
N GLU A 67 -10.00 7.81 -20.74
CA GLU A 67 -11.38 8.28 -20.69
C GLU A 67 -11.96 8.28 -19.29
N GLY A 68 -12.94 9.15 -19.04
CA GLY A 68 -13.62 9.31 -17.77
C GLY A 68 -13.00 10.41 -16.90
N ASP A 69 -13.66 10.69 -15.79
CA ASP A 69 -13.15 11.65 -14.80
C ASP A 69 -11.93 11.10 -14.04
N ASP A 70 -11.17 11.99 -13.45
CA ASP A 70 -9.91 11.67 -12.77
C ASP A 70 -10.09 10.67 -11.63
N ASP A 71 -11.14 10.82 -10.83
CA ASP A 71 -11.39 9.96 -9.68
C ASP A 71 -11.74 8.53 -10.12
N SER A 72 -12.57 8.40 -11.14
CA SER A 72 -12.89 7.10 -11.74
C SER A 72 -11.65 6.43 -12.31
N ARG A 73 -10.80 7.16 -13.03
CA ARG A 73 -9.54 6.62 -13.60
C ARG A 73 -8.59 6.12 -12.51
N VAL A 74 -8.46 6.88 -11.41
CA VAL A 74 -7.65 6.49 -10.24
C VAL A 74 -8.21 5.21 -9.61
N MET A 75 -9.52 5.15 -9.36
CA MET A 75 -10.15 3.99 -8.76
C MET A 75 -10.02 2.74 -9.62
N VAL A 76 -10.24 2.87 -10.93
CA VAL A 76 -10.06 1.76 -11.87
C VAL A 76 -8.61 1.27 -11.92
N ALA A 77 -7.63 2.18 -11.88
CA ALA A 77 -6.21 1.80 -11.88
C ALA A 77 -5.82 1.01 -10.60
N ILE A 78 -6.31 1.44 -9.44
CA ILE A 78 -6.09 0.73 -8.17
C ILE A 78 -6.72 -0.67 -8.24
N GLU A 79 -7.95 -0.76 -8.71
CA GLU A 79 -8.67 -2.04 -8.81
C GLU A 79 -8.04 -2.98 -9.85
N ASN A 80 -7.63 -2.49 -11.01
CA ASN A 80 -6.90 -3.27 -12.00
C ASN A 80 -5.60 -3.84 -11.43
N THR A 81 -4.91 -3.08 -10.60
CA THR A 81 -3.69 -3.55 -9.92
C THR A 81 -4.00 -4.68 -8.95
N ARG A 82 -5.07 -4.56 -8.18
CA ARG A 82 -5.56 -5.61 -7.28
C ARG A 82 -5.90 -6.88 -8.05
N GLN A 83 -6.71 -6.76 -9.09
CA GLN A 83 -7.11 -7.89 -9.95
C GLN A 83 -5.92 -8.54 -10.65
N PHE A 84 -4.91 -7.76 -11.04
CA PHE A 84 -3.67 -8.31 -11.59
C PHE A 84 -2.96 -9.23 -10.61
N PHE A 85 -2.78 -8.82 -9.36
CA PHE A 85 -2.17 -9.66 -8.33
C PHE A 85 -3.00 -10.92 -8.07
N GLU A 86 -4.31 -10.80 -7.95
CA GLU A 86 -5.21 -11.94 -7.75
C GLU A 86 -5.17 -12.92 -8.93
N LYS A 87 -5.13 -12.41 -10.17
CA LYS A 87 -4.96 -13.23 -11.37
C LYS A 87 -3.62 -13.95 -11.41
N MET A 88 -2.59 -13.38 -10.80
CA MET A 88 -1.27 -14.04 -10.64
C MET A 88 -1.23 -15.02 -9.46
N GLY A 89 -2.34 -15.25 -8.77
CA GLY A 89 -2.44 -16.18 -7.64
C GLY A 89 -2.00 -15.58 -6.30
N VAL A 90 -1.93 -14.25 -6.21
CA VAL A 90 -1.57 -13.53 -4.96
C VAL A 90 -2.81 -12.78 -4.45
N PRO A 91 -3.55 -13.33 -3.47
CA PRO A 91 -4.70 -12.64 -2.88
C PRO A 91 -4.29 -11.30 -2.26
N THR A 92 -5.20 -10.30 -2.35
CA THR A 92 -4.92 -8.91 -1.98
C THR A 92 -5.68 -8.44 -0.73
N ARG A 93 -6.19 -9.38 0.06
CA ARG A 93 -6.91 -9.12 1.32
C ARG A 93 -6.31 -9.93 2.46
N LEU A 94 -6.22 -9.33 3.64
CA LEU A 94 -5.79 -10.02 4.86
C LEU A 94 -6.68 -11.23 5.17
N SER A 95 -7.99 -11.08 4.95
CA SER A 95 -8.97 -12.16 5.18
C SER A 95 -8.73 -13.41 4.34
N ALA A 96 -8.16 -13.29 3.14
CA ALA A 96 -7.78 -14.43 2.31
C ALA A 96 -6.65 -15.29 2.90
N TYR A 97 -5.92 -14.73 3.87
CA TYR A 97 -4.85 -15.42 4.62
C TYR A 97 -5.28 -15.79 6.05
N GLY A 98 -6.59 -15.72 6.34
CA GLY A 98 -7.12 -16.03 7.67
C GLY A 98 -6.84 -14.96 8.73
N LEU A 99 -6.47 -13.75 8.31
CA LEU A 99 -6.21 -12.62 9.20
C LEU A 99 -7.42 -11.68 9.22
N ASP A 100 -7.84 -11.29 10.40
CA ASP A 100 -8.98 -10.40 10.63
C ASP A 100 -8.55 -9.07 11.30
N ALA A 101 -9.51 -8.27 11.75
CA ALA A 101 -9.25 -6.98 12.36
C ALA A 101 -8.36 -7.04 13.63
N SER A 102 -8.20 -8.18 14.26
CA SER A 102 -7.36 -8.34 15.45
C SER A 102 -5.87 -8.13 15.17
N VAL A 103 -5.45 -8.21 13.90
CA VAL A 103 -4.05 -7.99 13.50
C VAL A 103 -3.64 -6.53 13.48
N ILE A 104 -4.61 -5.60 13.42
CA ILE A 104 -4.35 -4.17 13.19
C ILE A 104 -3.54 -3.56 14.32
N ASP A 105 -4.01 -3.69 15.57
CA ASP A 105 -3.33 -3.11 16.73
C ASP A 105 -1.93 -3.68 16.96
N PRO A 106 -1.68 -4.99 16.87
CA PRO A 106 -0.33 -5.55 16.92
C PRO A 106 0.63 -5.00 15.87
N VAL A 107 0.18 -4.83 14.62
CA VAL A 107 1.01 -4.26 13.53
C VAL A 107 1.38 -2.81 13.85
N VAL A 108 0.41 -2.01 14.27
CA VAL A 108 0.65 -0.60 14.65
C VAL A 108 1.63 -0.51 15.81
N ALA A 109 1.44 -1.32 16.88
CA ALA A 109 2.34 -1.33 18.01
C ALA A 109 3.79 -1.71 17.65
N LYS A 110 3.96 -2.62 16.68
CA LYS A 110 5.28 -2.99 16.16
C LYS A 110 5.94 -1.86 15.37
N LEU A 111 5.19 -1.19 14.50
CA LEU A 111 5.69 -0.01 13.78
C LEU A 111 6.19 1.06 14.78
N GLU A 112 5.41 1.38 15.80
CA GLU A 112 5.78 2.34 16.83
C GLU A 112 7.02 1.89 17.61
N ALA A 113 7.10 0.62 17.99
CA ALA A 113 8.25 0.06 18.70
C ALA A 113 9.54 0.10 17.87
N HIS A 114 9.44 0.02 16.55
CA HIS A 114 10.56 0.16 15.63
C HIS A 114 10.84 1.63 15.22
N GLY A 115 10.10 2.60 15.79
CA GLY A 115 10.27 4.03 15.50
C GLY A 115 9.66 4.49 14.18
N HIS A 116 8.83 3.65 13.54
CA HIS A 116 8.15 3.96 12.28
C HIS A 116 6.82 4.68 12.53
N VAL A 117 6.87 5.94 12.96
CA VAL A 117 5.70 6.71 13.43
C VAL A 117 5.15 7.72 12.41
N ASN A 118 5.94 8.11 11.42
CA ASN A 118 5.56 9.09 10.38
C ASN A 118 5.97 8.53 9.02
N LEU A 119 5.10 7.72 8.42
CA LEU A 119 5.38 7.03 7.17
C LEU A 119 4.98 7.88 5.95
N GLY A 120 5.36 7.38 4.77
CA GLY A 120 5.06 8.01 3.49
C GLY A 120 6.08 9.08 3.09
N GLU A 121 6.02 9.50 1.83
CA GLU A 121 6.94 10.48 1.25
C GLU A 121 6.85 11.88 1.90
N ARG A 122 5.76 12.15 2.64
CA ARG A 122 5.56 13.41 3.39
C ARG A 122 5.68 13.24 4.88
N GLY A 123 5.89 12.02 5.37
CA GLY A 123 5.92 11.73 6.80
C GLY A 123 4.57 12.00 7.49
N ASP A 124 3.47 11.85 6.78
CA ASP A 124 2.12 12.20 7.23
C ASP A 124 1.17 10.99 7.35
N ILE A 125 1.71 9.78 7.37
CA ILE A 125 0.97 8.55 7.69
C ILE A 125 1.28 8.16 9.12
N THR A 126 0.37 8.48 10.02
CA THR A 126 0.45 8.23 11.47
C THR A 126 -0.07 6.82 11.82
N ALA A 127 0.02 6.45 13.10
CA ALA A 127 -0.57 5.21 13.62
C ALA A 127 -2.08 5.09 13.32
N ALA A 128 -2.82 6.20 13.42
CA ALA A 128 -4.25 6.22 13.10
C ALA A 128 -4.50 5.96 11.61
N ASP A 129 -3.65 6.53 10.74
CA ASP A 129 -3.74 6.29 9.30
C ASP A 129 -3.40 4.84 8.95
N VAL A 130 -2.41 4.23 9.61
CA VAL A 130 -2.08 2.81 9.42
C VAL A 130 -3.25 1.92 9.81
N LYS A 131 -3.97 2.22 10.90
CA LYS A 131 -5.19 1.48 11.26
C LYS A 131 -6.25 1.57 10.17
N ALA A 132 -6.48 2.76 9.62
CA ALA A 132 -7.43 2.96 8.53
C ALA A 132 -7.00 2.21 7.25
N ILE A 133 -5.72 2.26 6.89
CA ILE A 133 -5.15 1.53 5.75
C ILE A 133 -5.34 0.01 5.90
N LEU A 134 -5.00 -0.55 7.07
CA LEU A 134 -5.17 -1.98 7.32
C LEU A 134 -6.65 -2.40 7.36
N THR A 135 -7.54 -1.52 7.80
CA THR A 135 -9.00 -1.73 7.72
C THR A 135 -9.47 -1.83 6.26
N LEU A 136 -8.92 -1.01 5.36
CA LEU A 136 -9.20 -1.09 3.92
C LEU A 136 -8.60 -2.37 3.27
N ALA A 137 -7.65 -3.01 3.92
CA ALA A 137 -6.99 -4.23 3.46
C ALA A 137 -7.66 -5.54 3.96
N LEU A 138 -8.66 -5.46 4.84
CA LEU A 138 -9.47 -6.60 5.30
C LEU A 138 -10.39 -7.10 4.17
#